data_6ae92f1aaa608839535a0c3b1ddef13f
#
_entry.id   6ae92f1aaa608839535a0c3b1ddef13f
#
_cell.length_a   1.000
_cell.length_b   1.000
_cell.length_c   1.000
_cell.angle_alpha   90.00
_cell.angle_beta   90.00
_cell.angle_gamma   90.00
#
_symmetry.space_group_name_H-M   'P 1'
#
loop_
_entity.id
_entity.type
_entity.pdbx_description
1 polymer ?
#
loop_
_entity_poly.entity_id
_entity_poly.type
_entity_poly.pdbx_seq_one_letter_code
_entity_poly.pdbx_strand_id
1 'polypeptide(L)'
;TLKPVLGKHADKPGVAAVADTLCSIGIVLGMACGLGTGLSFIISGLKVVYGLETGIPTWVILGLATTAIFTGAAYLGIDKGVKKLASFNSKIFYGLLILLIIIGPTIEIFKALPIGFGEWLNNFFVWGLDPVDVGGEALTAWWTLFDWTSWINYAPVIALFLAKIAYGRTVREFMIINWILPSIFGMVWFSVWGGTALNWQMTGAVDLVSILIENGSTASVWGFLENLPFGLATILVPVVMVTLLLSFCTAADSVTHTLASLCATSDRSSDEAPNSLKLAWGLVIGSVSVIMGAFAGGVRGVDGVRQLSALGATVTFLVFVLQLASFMKTFFNKKISREAEYDAGIDVVAESEKG
;
A
#
# COMPACT_ATOMS: atom_id res chain seq x y z
N THR A 1 4.25 -7.21 -21.60
CA THR A 1 3.83 -5.80 -21.41
C THR A 1 4.72 -4.80 -22.15
N LEU A 2 6.04 -5.01 -22.25
CA LEU A 2 6.98 -4.08 -22.89
C LEU A 2 7.09 -4.23 -24.43
N LYS A 3 6.50 -5.27 -25.00
CA LYS A 3 6.58 -5.61 -26.44
C LYS A 3 6.16 -4.46 -27.39
N PRO A 4 5.12 -3.66 -27.12
CA PRO A 4 4.73 -2.54 -27.96
C PRO A 4 5.83 -1.47 -28.15
N VAL A 5 6.69 -1.26 -27.14
CA VAL A 5 7.80 -0.30 -27.20
C VAL A 5 9.09 -0.96 -27.69
N LEU A 6 9.46 -2.09 -27.11
CA LEU A 6 10.74 -2.77 -27.37
C LEU A 6 10.71 -3.70 -28.60
N GLY A 7 9.53 -3.98 -29.17
CA GLY A 7 9.37 -4.88 -30.29
C GLY A 7 9.95 -6.27 -29.99
N LYS A 8 10.68 -6.84 -30.95
CA LYS A 8 11.34 -8.15 -30.81
C LYS A 8 12.41 -8.21 -29.71
N HIS A 9 12.89 -7.07 -29.20
CA HIS A 9 13.86 -7.04 -28.12
C HIS A 9 13.23 -7.39 -26.77
N ALA A 10 11.92 -7.21 -26.62
CA ALA A 10 11.19 -7.61 -25.40
C ALA A 10 11.22 -9.13 -25.15
N ASP A 11 11.33 -9.92 -26.23
CA ASP A 11 11.34 -11.39 -26.17
C ASP A 11 12.74 -11.95 -25.85
N LYS A 12 13.78 -11.10 -25.76
CA LYS A 12 15.12 -11.54 -25.39
C LYS A 12 15.18 -11.89 -23.91
N PRO A 13 15.65 -13.10 -23.53
CA PRO A 13 15.67 -13.55 -22.13
C PRO A 13 16.37 -12.56 -21.17
N GLY A 14 17.45 -11.91 -21.63
CA GLY A 14 18.18 -10.93 -20.81
C GLY A 14 17.38 -9.67 -20.52
N VAL A 15 16.58 -9.18 -21.47
CA VAL A 15 15.74 -7.97 -21.27
C VAL A 15 14.59 -8.28 -20.31
N ALA A 16 13.95 -9.43 -20.47
CA ALA A 16 12.90 -9.88 -19.57
C ALA A 16 13.45 -10.06 -18.14
N ALA A 17 14.58 -10.78 -17.99
CA ALA A 17 15.20 -11.00 -16.69
C ALA A 17 15.59 -9.69 -15.97
N VAL A 18 16.13 -8.71 -16.69
CA VAL A 18 16.44 -7.39 -16.10
C VAL A 18 15.18 -6.69 -15.63
N ALA A 19 14.12 -6.63 -16.45
CA ALA A 19 12.87 -5.99 -16.07
C ALA A 19 12.23 -6.66 -14.84
N ASP A 20 12.19 -8.00 -14.82
CA ASP A 20 11.63 -8.77 -13.70
C ASP A 20 12.45 -8.59 -12.42
N THR A 21 13.79 -8.55 -12.52
CA THR A 21 14.67 -8.29 -11.39
C THR A 21 14.47 -6.89 -10.82
N LEU A 22 14.41 -5.86 -11.66
CA LEU A 22 14.15 -4.49 -11.23
C LEU A 22 12.80 -4.35 -10.54
N CYS A 23 11.76 -4.96 -11.10
CA CYS A 23 10.43 -5.01 -10.47
C CYS A 23 10.47 -5.75 -9.14
N SER A 24 11.14 -6.90 -9.06
CA SER A 24 11.22 -7.69 -7.83
C SER A 24 11.93 -6.93 -6.70
N ILE A 25 13.02 -6.21 -7.01
CA ILE A 25 13.71 -5.35 -6.04
C ILE A 25 12.77 -4.26 -5.53
N GLY A 26 12.09 -3.55 -6.41
CA GLY A 26 11.13 -2.50 -6.04
C GLY A 26 10.00 -3.03 -5.14
N ILE A 27 9.44 -4.19 -5.50
CA ILE A 27 8.38 -4.84 -4.73
C ILE A 27 8.87 -5.23 -3.32
N VAL A 28 10.06 -5.82 -3.21
CA VAL A 28 10.65 -6.19 -1.90
C VAL A 28 10.86 -4.97 -1.04
N LEU A 29 11.47 -3.91 -1.59
CA LEU A 29 11.75 -2.69 -0.84
C LEU A 29 10.45 -1.94 -0.47
N GLY A 30 9.47 -1.91 -1.37
CA GLY A 30 8.14 -1.37 -1.10
C GLY A 30 7.41 -2.14 0.01
N MET A 31 7.41 -3.48 -0.06
CA MET A 31 6.76 -4.30 0.98
C MET A 31 7.49 -4.22 2.32
N ALA A 32 8.82 -4.21 2.31
CA ALA A 32 9.60 -4.03 3.53
C ALA A 32 9.35 -2.65 4.17
N CYS A 33 9.16 -1.60 3.36
CA CYS A 33 8.72 -0.29 3.82
C CYS A 33 7.33 -0.36 4.47
N GLY A 34 6.35 -0.98 3.80
CA GLY A 34 5.00 -1.15 4.34
C GLY A 34 4.98 -1.91 5.66
N LEU A 35 5.68 -3.06 5.72
CA LEU A 35 5.78 -3.88 6.92
C LEU A 35 6.47 -3.12 8.07
N GLY A 36 7.57 -2.42 7.78
CA GLY A 36 8.29 -1.62 8.77
C GLY A 36 7.45 -0.44 9.29
N THR A 37 6.67 0.20 8.42
CA THR A 37 5.70 1.21 8.85
C THR A 37 4.66 0.61 9.79
N GLY A 38 4.13 -0.57 9.48
CA GLY A 38 3.20 -1.29 10.35
C GLY A 38 3.79 -1.63 11.73
N LEU A 39 5.02 -2.13 11.75
CA LEU A 39 5.75 -2.38 13.00
C LEU A 39 5.97 -1.09 13.80
N SER A 40 6.29 0.01 13.12
CA SER A 40 6.44 1.33 13.74
C SER A 40 5.16 1.80 14.43
N PHE A 41 3.99 1.58 13.82
CA PHE A 41 2.69 1.85 14.46
C PHE A 41 2.52 1.02 15.74
N ILE A 42 2.75 -0.28 15.69
CA ILE A 42 2.60 -1.15 16.86
C ILE A 42 3.57 -0.74 17.97
N ILE A 43 4.83 -0.52 17.65
CA ILE A 43 5.88 -0.13 18.60
C ILE A 43 5.55 1.23 19.25
N SER A 44 5.11 2.22 18.46
CA SER A 44 4.69 3.51 19.01
C SER A 44 3.47 3.38 19.91
N GLY A 45 2.52 2.51 19.60
CA GLY A 45 1.38 2.24 20.46
C GLY A 45 1.77 1.57 21.78
N LEU A 46 2.69 0.62 21.74
CA LEU A 46 3.22 0.02 22.97
C LEU A 46 3.89 1.06 23.89
N LYS A 47 4.61 2.01 23.28
CA LYS A 47 5.26 3.10 24.02
C LYS A 47 4.26 4.11 24.55
N VAL A 48 3.39 4.65 23.70
CA VAL A 48 2.49 5.77 24.05
C VAL A 48 1.38 5.30 25.00
N VAL A 49 0.70 4.20 24.66
CA VAL A 49 -0.48 3.75 25.40
C VAL A 49 -0.11 2.93 26.64
N TYR A 50 0.88 2.05 26.53
CA TYR A 50 1.22 1.13 27.62
C TYR A 50 2.49 1.54 28.38
N GLY A 51 3.15 2.63 28.00
CA GLY A 51 4.36 3.13 28.65
C GLY A 51 5.55 2.18 28.59
N LEU A 52 5.56 1.24 27.63
CA LEU A 52 6.65 0.26 27.51
C LEU A 52 7.90 0.92 26.92
N GLU A 53 9.05 0.64 27.48
CA GLU A 53 10.31 1.03 26.87
C GLU A 53 10.52 0.24 25.57
N THR A 54 10.65 0.96 24.46
CA THR A 54 10.80 0.38 23.14
C THR A 54 12.17 0.71 22.54
N GLY A 55 12.80 -0.27 21.94
CA GLY A 55 14.11 -0.12 21.35
C GLY A 55 14.41 -1.20 20.30
N ILE A 56 15.68 -1.37 19.95
CA ILE A 56 16.11 -2.40 18.99
C ILE A 56 15.54 -3.79 19.32
N PRO A 57 15.57 -4.28 20.58
CA PRO A 57 15.01 -5.60 20.89
C PRO A 57 13.52 -5.72 20.55
N THR A 58 12.73 -4.67 20.78
CA THR A 58 11.30 -4.65 20.44
C THR A 58 11.09 -4.78 18.95
N TRP A 59 11.88 -4.05 18.14
CA TRP A 59 11.85 -4.17 16.68
C TRP A 59 12.17 -5.57 16.20
N VAL A 60 13.22 -6.18 16.77
CA VAL A 60 13.66 -7.53 16.39
C VAL A 60 12.60 -8.57 16.77
N ILE A 61 12.10 -8.55 17.99
CA ILE A 61 11.12 -9.53 18.48
C ILE A 61 9.82 -9.44 17.67
N LEU A 62 9.23 -8.24 17.55
CA LEU A 62 7.99 -8.06 16.82
C LEU A 62 8.17 -8.31 15.31
N GLY A 63 9.27 -7.89 14.75
CA GLY A 63 9.59 -8.13 13.35
C GLY A 63 9.78 -9.61 13.02
N LEU A 64 10.48 -10.36 13.86
CA LEU A 64 10.64 -11.81 13.71
C LEU A 64 9.29 -12.53 13.87
N ALA A 65 8.49 -12.15 14.87
CA ALA A 65 7.16 -12.72 15.09
C ALA A 65 6.24 -12.46 13.87
N THR A 66 6.20 -11.22 13.38
CA THR A 66 5.41 -10.85 12.19
C THR A 66 5.89 -11.59 10.95
N THR A 67 7.22 -11.68 10.76
CA THR A 67 7.82 -12.42 9.64
C THR A 67 7.45 -13.89 9.70
N ALA A 68 7.50 -14.51 10.86
CA ALA A 68 7.10 -15.90 11.04
C ALA A 68 5.60 -16.12 10.73
N ILE A 69 4.73 -15.18 11.13
CA ILE A 69 3.28 -15.28 10.89
C ILE A 69 2.99 -15.25 9.38
N PHE A 70 3.43 -14.22 8.65
CA PHE A 70 3.05 -14.11 7.23
C PHE A 70 3.81 -15.11 6.35
N THR A 71 5.09 -15.38 6.64
CA THR A 71 5.86 -16.38 5.89
C THR A 71 5.33 -17.79 6.14
N GLY A 72 4.92 -18.08 7.38
CA GLY A 72 4.25 -19.34 7.73
C GLY A 72 2.90 -19.50 7.02
N ALA A 73 2.11 -18.43 6.95
CA ALA A 73 0.84 -18.41 6.20
C ALA A 73 1.07 -18.70 4.71
N ALA A 74 2.03 -18.01 4.09
CA ALA A 74 2.43 -18.22 2.69
C ALA A 74 2.93 -19.66 2.43
N TYR A 75 3.72 -20.21 3.34
CA TYR A 75 4.26 -21.58 3.23
C TYR A 75 3.17 -22.63 3.32
N LEU A 76 2.22 -22.47 4.24
CA LEU A 76 1.14 -23.43 4.49
C LEU A 76 -0.01 -23.33 3.48
N GLY A 77 -0.02 -22.29 2.63
CA GLY A 77 -1.08 -22.08 1.64
C GLY A 77 -2.47 -21.86 2.29
N ILE A 78 -2.53 -21.11 3.40
CA ILE A 78 -3.76 -20.91 4.19
C ILE A 78 -4.67 -19.84 3.55
N ASP A 79 -4.87 -19.91 2.24
CA ASP A 79 -5.65 -18.92 1.46
C ASP A 79 -7.06 -18.67 2.02
N LYS A 80 -7.76 -19.71 2.45
CA LYS A 80 -9.12 -19.58 2.99
C LYS A 80 -9.13 -18.88 4.35
N GLY A 81 -8.11 -19.11 5.18
CA GLY A 81 -7.95 -18.47 6.48
C GLY A 81 -7.63 -16.99 6.33
N VAL A 82 -6.66 -16.67 5.50
CA VAL A 82 -6.23 -15.29 5.20
C VAL A 82 -7.38 -14.46 4.61
N LYS A 83 -8.15 -15.02 3.66
CA LYS A 83 -9.34 -14.36 3.09
C LYS A 83 -10.41 -14.05 4.13
N LYS A 84 -10.70 -14.99 5.05
CA LYS A 84 -11.65 -14.74 6.14
C LYS A 84 -11.17 -13.67 7.09
N LEU A 85 -9.88 -13.68 7.42
CA LEU A 85 -9.25 -12.70 8.28
C LEU A 85 -9.26 -11.31 7.65
N ALA A 86 -8.92 -11.19 6.37
CA ALA A 86 -9.00 -9.93 5.62
C ALA A 86 -10.43 -9.38 5.55
N SER A 87 -11.43 -10.26 5.34
CA SER A 87 -12.85 -9.86 5.35
C SER A 87 -13.30 -9.38 6.74
N PHE A 88 -12.87 -10.04 7.80
CA PHE A 88 -13.16 -9.61 9.18
C PHE A 88 -12.51 -8.26 9.49
N ASN A 89 -11.27 -8.09 9.09
CA ASN A 89 -10.50 -6.85 9.23
C ASN A 89 -11.22 -5.67 8.55
N SER A 90 -11.68 -5.86 7.32
CA SER A 90 -12.46 -4.83 6.60
C SER A 90 -13.73 -4.43 7.35
N LYS A 91 -14.44 -5.39 7.97
CA LYS A 91 -15.64 -5.09 8.78
C LYS A 91 -15.30 -4.26 10.01
N ILE A 92 -14.14 -4.49 10.64
CA ILE A 92 -13.68 -3.65 11.76
C ILE A 92 -13.44 -2.22 11.28
N PHE A 93 -12.76 -2.01 10.14
CA PHE A 93 -12.55 -0.67 9.59
C PHE A 93 -13.86 0.06 9.31
N TYR A 94 -14.85 -0.59 8.69
CA TYR A 94 -16.17 0.00 8.51
C TYR A 94 -16.87 0.31 9.85
N GLY A 95 -16.75 -0.59 10.82
CA GLY A 95 -17.28 -0.38 12.17
C GLY A 95 -16.67 0.83 12.87
N LEU A 96 -15.34 0.97 12.79
CA LEU A 96 -14.62 2.13 13.32
C LEU A 96 -15.03 3.43 12.64
N LEU A 97 -15.20 3.42 11.32
CA LEU A 97 -15.67 4.59 10.56
C LEU A 97 -17.05 5.04 11.02
N ILE A 98 -18.00 4.10 11.10
CA ILE A 98 -19.38 4.39 11.54
C ILE A 98 -19.38 4.86 12.98
N LEU A 99 -18.62 4.19 13.85
CA LEU A 99 -18.50 4.58 15.25
C LEU A 99 -18.03 6.03 15.38
N LEU A 100 -16.97 6.41 14.66
CA LEU A 100 -16.42 7.76 14.73
C LEU A 100 -17.37 8.83 14.18
N ILE A 101 -18.19 8.50 13.17
CA ILE A 101 -19.26 9.40 12.69
C ILE A 101 -20.28 9.66 13.80
N ILE A 102 -20.60 8.65 14.62
CA ILE A 102 -21.61 8.76 15.68
C ILE A 102 -21.09 9.53 16.90
N ILE A 103 -19.85 9.22 17.35
CA ILE A 103 -19.30 9.77 18.59
C ILE A 103 -18.46 11.04 18.39
N GLY A 104 -18.02 11.28 17.15
CA GLY A 104 -17.18 12.43 16.79
C GLY A 104 -18.00 13.70 16.55
N PRO A 105 -17.34 14.78 16.13
CA PRO A 105 -18.00 16.03 15.77
C PRO A 105 -18.70 15.90 14.41
N THR A 106 -19.84 15.23 14.39
CA THR A 106 -20.57 14.80 13.18
C THR A 106 -20.76 15.94 12.16
N ILE A 107 -21.13 17.13 12.64
CA ILE A 107 -21.35 18.30 11.77
C ILE A 107 -20.06 18.70 11.05
N GLU A 108 -18.95 18.75 11.81
CA GLU A 108 -17.64 19.13 11.23
C GLU A 108 -17.07 18.05 10.31
N ILE A 109 -17.32 16.77 10.62
CA ILE A 109 -17.00 15.66 9.73
C ILE A 109 -17.70 15.82 8.38
N PHE A 110 -19.00 16.09 8.38
CA PHE A 110 -19.76 16.28 7.13
C PHE A 110 -19.40 17.57 6.38
N LYS A 111 -18.89 18.59 7.06
CA LYS A 111 -18.35 19.80 6.43
C LYS A 111 -16.96 19.56 5.84
N ALA A 112 -16.14 18.74 6.48
CA ALA A 112 -14.74 18.50 6.07
C ALA A 112 -14.65 17.94 4.64
N LEU A 113 -15.55 17.03 4.25
CA LEU A 113 -15.54 16.41 2.92
C LEU A 113 -15.77 17.43 1.78
N PRO A 114 -16.87 18.19 1.72
CA PRO A 114 -17.11 19.12 0.62
C PRO A 114 -16.12 20.29 0.64
N ILE A 115 -15.72 20.78 1.81
CA ILE A 115 -14.73 21.85 1.92
C ILE A 115 -13.36 21.37 1.42
N GLY A 116 -12.86 20.24 1.95
CA GLY A 116 -11.57 19.70 1.53
C GLY A 116 -11.54 19.32 0.04
N PHE A 117 -12.62 18.75 -0.47
CA PHE A 117 -12.74 18.42 -1.89
C PHE A 117 -12.79 19.68 -2.78
N GLY A 118 -13.52 20.71 -2.35
CA GLY A 118 -13.58 22.00 -3.05
C GLY A 118 -12.21 22.69 -3.09
N GLU A 119 -11.51 22.74 -1.97
CA GLU A 119 -10.15 23.30 -1.90
C GLU A 119 -9.16 22.50 -2.75
N TRP A 120 -9.24 21.18 -2.73
CA TRP A 120 -8.40 20.34 -3.58
C TRP A 120 -8.66 20.58 -5.07
N LEU A 121 -9.93 20.67 -5.50
CA LEU A 121 -10.25 20.98 -6.90
C LEU A 121 -9.78 22.37 -7.33
N ASN A 122 -9.95 23.37 -6.46
CA ASN A 122 -9.56 24.74 -6.74
C ASN A 122 -8.05 24.90 -6.88
N ASN A 123 -7.28 24.12 -6.11
CA ASN A 123 -5.82 24.21 -6.06
C ASN A 123 -5.12 23.04 -6.74
N PHE A 124 -5.83 22.17 -7.44
CA PHE A 124 -5.31 20.90 -7.97
C PHE A 124 -4.00 21.04 -8.73
N PHE A 125 -3.92 21.99 -9.65
CA PHE A 125 -2.71 22.20 -10.45
C PHE A 125 -1.60 22.89 -9.65
N VAL A 126 -1.95 23.84 -8.81
CA VAL A 126 -0.95 24.56 -8.00
C VAL A 126 -0.30 23.60 -7.01
N TRP A 127 -1.10 22.89 -6.24
CA TRP A 127 -0.57 21.95 -5.23
C TRP A 127 0.13 20.74 -5.86
N GLY A 128 -0.31 20.31 -7.04
CA GLY A 128 0.28 19.17 -7.73
C GLY A 128 1.57 19.49 -8.48
N LEU A 129 1.73 20.71 -8.99
CA LEU A 129 2.87 21.12 -9.80
C LEU A 129 3.95 21.85 -8.99
N ASP A 130 3.56 22.50 -7.90
CA ASP A 130 4.49 23.20 -7.00
C ASP A 130 4.24 22.83 -5.52
N PRO A 131 4.49 21.59 -5.14
CA PRO A 131 4.26 21.15 -3.77
C PRO A 131 5.23 21.78 -2.75
N VAL A 132 6.39 22.26 -3.20
CA VAL A 132 7.41 22.86 -2.32
C VAL A 132 6.94 24.22 -1.81
N ASP A 133 6.37 25.06 -2.66
CA ASP A 133 5.86 26.38 -2.26
C ASP A 133 4.64 26.26 -1.33
N VAL A 134 3.85 25.19 -1.48
CA VAL A 134 2.65 24.96 -0.65
C VAL A 134 2.99 24.42 0.73
N GLY A 135 3.88 23.42 0.81
CA GLY A 135 4.14 22.70 2.05
C GLY A 135 5.61 22.70 2.52
N GLY A 136 6.50 23.29 1.72
CA GLY A 136 7.94 23.28 1.96
C GLY A 136 8.62 21.97 1.59
N GLU A 137 9.95 21.96 1.59
CA GLU A 137 10.76 20.81 1.22
C GLU A 137 10.49 19.58 2.09
N ALA A 138 10.30 19.79 3.39
CA ALA A 138 10.06 18.69 4.33
C ALA A 138 8.74 17.96 4.04
N LEU A 139 7.64 18.68 3.81
CA LEU A 139 6.35 18.06 3.47
C LEU A 139 6.42 17.35 2.12
N THR A 140 7.07 17.97 1.14
CA THR A 140 7.25 17.38 -0.19
C THR A 140 8.04 16.08 -0.12
N ALA A 141 9.13 16.04 0.62
CA ALA A 141 9.95 14.84 0.79
C ALA A 141 9.20 13.73 1.54
N TRP A 142 8.53 14.08 2.65
CA TRP A 142 7.90 13.11 3.53
C TRP A 142 6.54 12.59 3.06
N TRP A 143 5.82 13.35 2.24
CA TRP A 143 4.49 12.97 1.78
C TRP A 143 4.42 12.81 0.26
N THR A 144 4.69 13.85 -0.50
CA THR A 144 4.54 13.81 -1.96
C THR A 144 5.47 12.77 -2.60
N LEU A 145 6.78 12.84 -2.31
CA LEU A 145 7.74 11.88 -2.86
C LEU A 145 7.55 10.48 -2.28
N PHE A 146 7.22 10.36 -0.99
CA PHE A 146 6.96 9.06 -0.36
C PHE A 146 5.75 8.36 -0.98
N ASP A 147 4.65 9.07 -1.21
CA ASP A 147 3.45 8.48 -1.82
C ASP A 147 3.72 8.04 -3.27
N TRP A 148 4.33 8.90 -4.09
CA TRP A 148 4.71 8.53 -5.45
C TRP A 148 5.64 7.32 -5.49
N THR A 149 6.66 7.29 -4.67
CA THR A 149 7.63 6.18 -4.64
C THR A 149 6.98 4.90 -4.14
N SER A 150 6.07 4.96 -3.19
CA SER A 150 5.32 3.80 -2.71
C SER A 150 4.46 3.19 -3.80
N TRP A 151 3.70 4.01 -4.53
CA TRP A 151 2.86 3.53 -5.63
C TRP A 151 3.67 2.95 -6.79
N ILE A 152 4.80 3.58 -7.16
CA ILE A 152 5.70 3.07 -8.22
C ILE A 152 6.24 1.69 -7.84
N ASN A 153 6.60 1.46 -6.59
CA ASN A 153 7.07 0.15 -6.11
C ASN A 153 6.01 -0.94 -6.21
N TYR A 154 4.76 -0.63 -5.84
CA TYR A 154 3.67 -1.58 -5.88
C TYR A 154 3.06 -1.78 -7.27
N ALA A 155 3.25 -0.84 -8.19
CA ALA A 155 2.63 -0.87 -9.51
C ALA A 155 2.80 -2.19 -10.27
N PRO A 156 3.98 -2.84 -10.32
CA PRO A 156 4.15 -4.10 -11.04
C PRO A 156 3.32 -5.26 -10.45
N VAL A 157 3.29 -5.39 -9.12
CA VAL A 157 2.51 -6.44 -8.42
C VAL A 157 1.02 -6.20 -8.59
N ILE A 158 0.58 -4.99 -8.31
CA ILE A 158 -0.83 -4.62 -8.42
C ILE A 158 -1.31 -4.79 -9.85
N ALA A 159 -0.51 -4.40 -10.86
CA ALA A 159 -0.87 -4.58 -12.26
C ALA A 159 -1.07 -6.06 -12.62
N LEU A 160 -0.21 -6.97 -12.15
CA LEU A 160 -0.36 -8.41 -12.37
C LEU A 160 -1.61 -8.97 -11.70
N PHE A 161 -1.86 -8.56 -10.46
CA PHE A 161 -3.06 -8.97 -9.73
C PHE A 161 -4.34 -8.45 -10.42
N LEU A 162 -4.38 -7.17 -10.74
CA LEU A 162 -5.53 -6.53 -11.38
C LEU A 162 -5.78 -7.10 -12.78
N ALA A 163 -4.74 -7.44 -13.55
CA ALA A 163 -4.89 -8.07 -14.85
C ALA A 163 -5.62 -9.42 -14.77
N LYS A 164 -5.34 -10.23 -13.73
CA LYS A 164 -6.03 -11.52 -13.53
C LYS A 164 -7.51 -11.35 -13.21
N ILE A 165 -7.89 -10.37 -12.40
CA ILE A 165 -9.29 -10.14 -12.01
C ILE A 165 -10.07 -9.30 -13.04
N ALA A 166 -9.38 -8.61 -13.94
CA ALA A 166 -9.99 -7.81 -15.00
C ALA A 166 -10.49 -8.64 -16.19
N TYR A 167 -10.06 -9.91 -16.29
CA TYR A 167 -10.46 -10.77 -17.40
C TYR A 167 -11.98 -10.87 -17.54
N GLY A 168 -12.50 -10.60 -18.75
CA GLY A 168 -13.92 -10.60 -19.05
C GLY A 168 -14.69 -9.37 -18.57
N ARG A 169 -14.00 -8.31 -18.09
CA ARG A 169 -14.62 -7.05 -17.67
C ARG A 169 -14.30 -5.92 -18.65
N THR A 170 -15.20 -4.96 -18.74
CA THR A 170 -14.95 -3.75 -19.54
C THR A 170 -13.96 -2.82 -18.83
N VAL A 171 -13.21 -2.03 -19.60
CA VAL A 171 -12.29 -1.00 -19.05
C VAL A 171 -13.05 -0.03 -18.14
N ARG A 172 -14.31 0.31 -18.49
CA ARG A 172 -15.16 1.20 -17.68
C ARG A 172 -15.43 0.60 -16.29
N GLU A 173 -15.87 -0.65 -16.23
CA GLU A 173 -16.10 -1.35 -14.95
C GLU A 173 -14.80 -1.45 -14.14
N PHE A 174 -13.70 -1.77 -14.80
CA PHE A 174 -12.39 -1.83 -14.16
C PHE A 174 -12.01 -0.50 -13.50
N MET A 175 -12.16 0.62 -14.22
CA MET A 175 -11.84 1.96 -13.72
C MET A 175 -12.77 2.38 -12.57
N ILE A 176 -14.05 2.09 -12.66
CA ILE A 176 -15.00 2.42 -11.58
C ILE A 176 -14.64 1.67 -10.30
N ILE A 177 -14.39 0.36 -10.39
CA ILE A 177 -14.17 -0.50 -9.22
C ILE A 177 -12.79 -0.26 -8.59
N ASN A 178 -11.74 -0.06 -9.41
CA ASN A 178 -10.36 -0.03 -8.90
C ASN A 178 -9.81 1.39 -8.70
N TRP A 179 -10.46 2.41 -9.24
CA TRP A 179 -10.03 3.80 -9.09
C TRP A 179 -11.10 4.67 -8.45
N ILE A 180 -12.29 4.80 -9.05
CA ILE A 180 -13.30 5.76 -8.59
C ILE A 180 -13.83 5.41 -7.18
N LEU A 181 -14.29 4.18 -6.99
CA LEU A 181 -14.87 3.78 -5.69
C LEU A 181 -13.86 3.81 -4.54
N PRO A 182 -12.61 3.30 -4.67
CA PRO A 182 -11.62 3.44 -3.62
C PRO A 182 -11.24 4.89 -3.32
N SER A 183 -11.21 5.76 -4.34
CA SER A 183 -10.92 7.19 -4.15
C SER A 183 -12.02 7.88 -3.35
N ILE A 184 -13.29 7.63 -3.67
CA ILE A 184 -14.43 8.17 -2.91
C ILE A 184 -14.38 7.65 -1.46
N PHE A 185 -14.14 6.35 -1.26
CA PHE A 185 -14.02 5.79 0.07
C PHE A 185 -12.86 6.42 0.86
N GLY A 186 -11.70 6.63 0.22
CA GLY A 186 -10.57 7.31 0.83
C GLY A 186 -10.91 8.75 1.25
N MET A 187 -11.60 9.51 0.41
CA MET A 187 -12.05 10.86 0.76
C MET A 187 -12.97 10.86 1.98
N VAL A 188 -13.93 9.94 2.04
CA VAL A 188 -14.81 9.78 3.21
C VAL A 188 -14.01 9.38 4.45
N TRP A 189 -13.11 8.41 4.31
CA TRP A 189 -12.26 7.94 5.40
C TRP A 189 -11.45 9.08 6.01
N PHE A 190 -10.71 9.82 5.19
CA PHE A 190 -9.88 10.93 5.67
C PHE A 190 -10.70 12.11 6.18
N SER A 191 -11.90 12.34 5.65
CA SER A 191 -12.79 13.38 6.19
C SER A 191 -13.29 13.03 7.59
N VAL A 192 -13.57 11.77 7.86
CA VAL A 192 -14.03 11.33 9.18
C VAL A 192 -12.89 11.39 10.19
N TRP A 193 -11.78 10.74 9.92
CA TRP A 193 -10.64 10.69 10.84
C TRP A 193 -9.91 12.04 10.93
N GLY A 194 -9.56 12.63 9.79
CA GLY A 194 -8.86 13.89 9.71
C GLY A 194 -9.72 15.06 10.18
N GLY A 195 -11.00 15.10 9.80
CA GLY A 195 -11.93 16.12 10.25
C GLY A 195 -12.13 16.12 11.76
N THR A 196 -12.21 14.92 12.38
CA THR A 196 -12.27 14.79 13.84
C THR A 196 -10.97 15.25 14.50
N ALA A 197 -9.82 14.81 13.99
CA ALA A 197 -8.52 15.18 14.53
C ALA A 197 -8.27 16.69 14.46
N LEU A 198 -8.58 17.31 13.34
CA LEU A 198 -8.46 18.76 13.14
C LEU A 198 -9.41 19.52 14.08
N ASN A 199 -10.66 19.08 14.19
CA ASN A 199 -11.60 19.70 15.11
C ASN A 199 -11.11 19.66 16.57
N TRP A 200 -10.62 18.51 17.02
CA TRP A 200 -10.08 18.36 18.37
C TRP A 200 -8.86 19.24 18.62
N GLN A 201 -7.94 19.31 17.66
CA GLN A 201 -6.77 20.18 17.74
C GLN A 201 -7.19 21.66 17.79
N MET A 202 -8.11 22.09 16.91
CA MET A 202 -8.55 23.48 16.82
C MET A 202 -9.36 23.94 18.03
N THR A 203 -10.13 23.05 18.64
CA THR A 203 -10.91 23.32 19.85
C THR A 203 -10.08 23.20 21.13
N GLY A 204 -8.84 22.72 21.03
CA GLY A 204 -7.99 22.45 22.21
C GLY A 204 -8.43 21.23 23.02
N ALA A 205 -9.30 20.39 22.47
CA ALA A 205 -9.75 19.18 23.15
C ALA A 205 -8.63 18.14 23.31
N VAL A 206 -7.76 18.03 22.29
CA VAL A 206 -6.56 17.17 22.29
C VAL A 206 -5.45 17.87 21.55
N ASP A 207 -4.25 17.91 22.11
CA ASP A 207 -3.07 18.47 21.46
C ASP A 207 -2.31 17.38 20.68
N LEU A 208 -2.84 17.04 19.51
CA LEU A 208 -2.24 16.05 18.62
C LEU A 208 -0.94 16.54 17.96
N VAL A 209 -0.76 17.85 17.83
CA VAL A 209 0.44 18.45 17.24
C VAL A 209 1.64 18.25 18.16
N SER A 210 1.50 18.46 19.46
CA SER A 210 2.58 18.18 20.42
C SER A 210 2.97 16.70 20.41
N ILE A 211 1.99 15.79 20.38
CA ILE A 211 2.25 14.35 20.28
C ILE A 211 3.00 14.02 18.97
N LEU A 212 2.61 14.64 17.87
CA LEU A 212 3.26 14.47 16.56
C LEU A 212 4.73 14.92 16.59
N ILE A 213 5.01 16.07 17.18
CA ILE A 213 6.36 16.65 17.24
C ILE A 213 7.27 15.84 18.16
N GLU A 214 6.78 15.44 19.33
CA GLU A 214 7.57 14.75 20.36
C GLU A 214 7.78 13.27 20.06
N ASN A 215 6.75 12.58 19.58
CA ASN A 215 6.73 11.12 19.46
C ASN A 215 6.61 10.61 18.01
N GLY A 216 6.41 11.51 17.03
CA GLY A 216 6.30 11.19 15.62
C GLY A 216 4.87 10.89 15.14
N SER A 217 4.72 10.76 13.82
CA SER A 217 3.41 10.62 13.17
C SER A 217 2.63 9.37 13.56
N THR A 218 3.31 8.26 13.84
CA THR A 218 2.66 7.02 14.27
C THR A 218 2.07 7.14 15.69
N ALA A 219 2.67 7.96 16.54
CA ALA A 219 2.21 8.19 17.90
C ALA A 219 0.93 9.04 17.98
N SER A 220 0.74 9.98 17.04
CA SER A 220 -0.46 10.82 17.02
C SER A 220 -1.75 10.03 16.79
N VAL A 221 -1.68 8.89 16.08
CA VAL A 221 -2.83 7.99 15.90
C VAL A 221 -3.25 7.38 17.25
N TRP A 222 -2.29 7.01 18.08
CA TRP A 222 -2.57 6.46 19.41
C TRP A 222 -3.08 7.53 20.37
N GLY A 223 -2.49 8.73 20.35
CA GLY A 223 -3.00 9.87 21.10
C GLY A 223 -4.43 10.23 20.70
N PHE A 224 -4.78 10.12 19.43
CA PHE A 224 -6.17 10.25 18.99
C PHE A 224 -7.08 9.17 19.61
N LEU A 225 -6.69 7.90 19.52
CA LEU A 225 -7.49 6.78 20.03
C LEU A 225 -7.65 6.80 21.55
N GLU A 226 -6.62 7.21 22.29
CA GLU A 226 -6.67 7.34 23.75
C GLU A 226 -7.67 8.38 24.23
N ASN A 227 -7.90 9.42 23.44
CA ASN A 227 -8.81 10.50 23.76
C ASN A 227 -10.25 10.28 23.26
N LEU A 228 -10.58 9.06 22.80
CA LEU A 228 -11.95 8.72 22.44
C LEU A 228 -12.86 8.74 23.69
N PRO A 229 -14.07 9.31 23.58
CA PRO A 229 -15.00 9.41 24.69
C PRO A 229 -15.47 8.03 25.19
N PHE A 230 -16.10 8.03 26.38
CA PHE A 230 -16.72 6.85 26.98
C PHE A 230 -15.79 5.69 27.36
N GLY A 231 -14.49 5.94 27.48
CA GLY A 231 -13.51 4.89 27.78
C GLY A 231 -13.29 3.87 26.65
N LEU A 232 -13.70 4.21 25.44
CA LEU A 232 -13.57 3.33 24.26
C LEU A 232 -12.11 2.99 23.94
N ALA A 233 -11.16 3.81 24.34
CA ALA A 233 -9.73 3.57 24.17
C ALA A 233 -9.30 2.17 24.65
N THR A 234 -9.79 1.73 25.80
CA THR A 234 -9.43 0.43 26.40
C THR A 234 -9.74 -0.76 25.48
N ILE A 235 -10.79 -0.65 24.67
CA ILE A 235 -11.21 -1.71 23.74
C ILE A 235 -10.62 -1.46 22.35
N LEU A 236 -10.68 -0.20 21.87
CA LEU A 236 -10.33 0.11 20.49
C LEU A 236 -8.81 0.08 20.23
N VAL A 237 -7.99 0.48 21.20
CA VAL A 237 -6.54 0.45 21.01
C VAL A 237 -6.03 -0.97 20.72
N PRO A 238 -6.30 -2.00 21.54
CA PRO A 238 -5.87 -3.35 21.22
C PRO A 238 -6.52 -3.91 19.94
N VAL A 239 -7.78 -3.58 19.67
CA VAL A 239 -8.45 -3.97 18.42
C VAL A 239 -7.75 -3.37 17.21
N VAL A 240 -7.42 -2.10 17.21
CA VAL A 240 -6.71 -1.42 16.11
C VAL A 240 -5.29 -1.97 15.97
N MET A 241 -4.57 -2.23 17.07
CA MET A 241 -3.25 -2.86 17.01
C MET A 241 -3.28 -4.21 16.30
N VAL A 242 -4.19 -5.09 16.70
CA VAL A 242 -4.35 -6.41 16.08
C VAL A 242 -4.77 -6.26 14.61
N THR A 243 -5.71 -5.37 14.31
CA THR A 243 -6.20 -5.08 12.96
C THR A 243 -5.10 -4.60 12.04
N LEU A 244 -4.23 -3.69 12.51
CA LEU A 244 -3.05 -3.23 11.76
C LEU A 244 -2.06 -4.37 11.50
N LEU A 245 -1.72 -5.15 12.53
CA LEU A 245 -0.82 -6.31 12.38
C LEU A 245 -1.33 -7.28 11.32
N LEU A 246 -2.61 -7.63 11.39
CA LEU A 246 -3.25 -8.53 10.44
C LEU A 246 -3.27 -7.95 9.02
N SER A 247 -3.52 -6.66 8.86
CA SER A 247 -3.48 -5.97 7.56
C SER A 247 -2.10 -6.09 6.91
N PHE A 248 -1.06 -5.80 7.66
CA PHE A 248 0.31 -5.88 7.15
C PHE A 248 0.76 -7.32 6.87
N CYS A 249 0.38 -8.28 7.72
CA CYS A 249 0.65 -9.69 7.48
C CYS A 249 -0.03 -10.21 6.21
N THR A 250 -1.30 -9.86 5.97
CA THR A 250 -2.03 -10.28 4.77
C THR A 250 -1.48 -9.66 3.50
N ALA A 251 -1.04 -8.41 3.55
CA ALA A 251 -0.36 -7.76 2.43
C ALA A 251 0.99 -8.44 2.13
N ALA A 252 1.81 -8.69 3.16
CA ALA A 252 3.10 -9.33 3.04
C ALA A 252 2.99 -10.77 2.51
N ASP A 253 2.00 -11.53 2.95
CA ASP A 253 1.68 -12.87 2.44
C ASP A 253 1.40 -12.83 0.93
N SER A 254 0.50 -11.97 0.48
CA SER A 254 0.14 -11.82 -0.92
C SER A 254 1.32 -11.42 -1.81
N VAL A 255 2.17 -10.50 -1.34
CA VAL A 255 3.38 -10.08 -2.05
C VAL A 255 4.41 -11.20 -2.11
N THR A 256 4.59 -11.96 -1.02
CA THR A 256 5.49 -13.11 -0.96
C THR A 256 5.09 -14.19 -1.98
N HIS A 257 3.80 -14.50 -2.08
CA HIS A 257 3.27 -15.41 -3.10
C HIS A 257 3.54 -14.92 -4.52
N THR A 258 3.30 -13.65 -4.78
CA THR A 258 3.50 -13.05 -6.11
C THR A 258 4.97 -13.07 -6.51
N LEU A 259 5.88 -12.69 -5.61
CA LEU A 259 7.33 -12.74 -5.87
C LEU A 259 7.81 -14.18 -6.12
N ALA A 260 7.35 -15.13 -5.30
CA ALA A 260 7.69 -16.53 -5.50
C ALA A 260 7.21 -17.04 -6.86
N SER A 261 6.02 -16.62 -7.30
CA SER A 261 5.48 -17.00 -8.62
C SER A 261 6.23 -16.36 -9.78
N LEU A 262 6.71 -15.11 -9.63
CA LEU A 262 7.53 -14.43 -10.65
C LEU A 262 8.89 -15.10 -10.85
N CYS A 263 9.45 -15.67 -9.78
CA CYS A 263 10.77 -16.32 -9.79
C CYS A 263 10.70 -17.83 -10.09
N ALA A 264 9.50 -18.41 -10.15
CA ALA A 264 9.35 -19.82 -10.48
C ALA A 264 9.55 -20.05 -11.99
N THR A 265 10.42 -20.99 -12.35
CA THR A 265 10.55 -21.47 -13.73
C THR A 265 9.30 -22.26 -14.10
N SER A 266 8.69 -21.92 -15.24
CA SER A 266 7.40 -22.47 -15.66
C SER A 266 7.52 -23.88 -16.23
N ASP A 267 7.71 -24.88 -15.39
CA ASP A 267 7.32 -26.25 -15.73
C ASP A 267 5.89 -26.44 -15.18
N ARG A 268 4.93 -26.27 -16.08
CA ARG A 268 3.54 -25.86 -15.81
C ARG A 268 2.63 -27.01 -15.38
N SER A 269 3.01 -27.79 -14.41
CA SER A 269 2.11 -28.78 -13.84
C SER A 269 1.47 -28.39 -12.50
N SER A 270 1.95 -27.31 -11.87
CA SER A 270 1.31 -26.76 -10.67
C SER A 270 1.20 -25.23 -10.76
N ASP A 271 0.00 -24.68 -10.56
CA ASP A 271 -0.28 -23.23 -10.52
C ASP A 271 0.36 -22.54 -9.30
N GLU A 272 1.02 -23.26 -8.41
CA GLU A 272 1.59 -22.72 -7.18
C GLU A 272 3.13 -22.65 -7.21
N ALA A 273 3.65 -21.54 -6.73
CA ALA A 273 5.09 -21.36 -6.56
C ALA A 273 5.66 -22.30 -5.50
N PRO A 274 6.93 -22.77 -5.66
CA PRO A 274 7.60 -23.61 -4.68
C PRO A 274 7.64 -22.97 -3.28
N ASN A 275 7.35 -23.77 -2.24
CA ASN A 275 7.35 -23.29 -0.86
C ASN A 275 8.72 -22.77 -0.40
N SER A 276 9.81 -23.26 -0.96
CA SER A 276 11.16 -22.73 -0.70
C SER A 276 11.34 -21.29 -1.15
N LEU A 277 10.75 -20.91 -2.29
CA LEU A 277 10.79 -19.53 -2.76
C LEU A 277 9.91 -18.62 -1.90
N LYS A 278 8.72 -19.09 -1.48
CA LYS A 278 7.87 -18.34 -0.55
C LYS A 278 8.59 -18.08 0.77
N LEU A 279 9.27 -19.09 1.32
CA LEU A 279 10.09 -18.95 2.53
C LEU A 279 11.22 -17.95 2.33
N ALA A 280 11.98 -18.08 1.26
CA ALA A 280 13.10 -17.20 0.97
C ALA A 280 12.66 -15.73 0.85
N TRP A 281 11.63 -15.44 0.06
CA TRP A 281 11.13 -14.08 -0.13
C TRP A 281 10.50 -13.50 1.14
N GLY A 282 9.76 -14.28 1.91
CA GLY A 282 9.22 -13.85 3.19
C GLY A 282 10.33 -13.46 4.18
N LEU A 283 11.38 -14.27 4.29
CA LEU A 283 12.53 -13.96 5.14
C LEU A 283 13.30 -12.71 4.66
N VAL A 284 13.47 -12.53 3.34
CA VAL A 284 14.12 -11.33 2.79
C VAL A 284 13.31 -10.08 3.14
N ILE A 285 12.01 -10.06 2.86
CA ILE A 285 11.13 -8.91 3.15
C ILE A 285 11.17 -8.58 4.64
N GLY A 286 10.99 -9.58 5.50
CA GLY A 286 10.99 -9.41 6.94
C GLY A 286 12.33 -8.90 7.49
N SER A 287 13.43 -9.50 7.04
CA SER A 287 14.78 -9.10 7.47
C SER A 287 15.10 -7.67 7.06
N VAL A 288 14.83 -7.27 5.82
CA VAL A 288 15.04 -5.90 5.33
C VAL A 288 14.22 -4.90 6.15
N SER A 289 12.95 -5.22 6.42
CA SER A 289 12.07 -4.38 7.22
C SER A 289 12.61 -4.17 8.64
N VAL A 290 13.01 -5.26 9.31
CA VAL A 290 13.54 -5.21 10.69
C VAL A 290 14.87 -4.45 10.75
N ILE A 291 15.79 -4.73 9.85
CA ILE A 291 17.11 -4.07 9.83
C ILE A 291 16.94 -2.57 9.66
N MET A 292 16.15 -2.15 8.69
CA MET A 292 15.96 -0.72 8.43
C MET A 292 15.17 -0.02 9.54
N GLY A 293 14.14 -0.64 10.09
CA GLY A 293 13.39 -0.06 11.20
C GLY A 293 14.20 0.04 12.49
N ALA A 294 14.96 -1.03 12.83
CA ALA A 294 15.72 -1.09 14.05
C ALA A 294 17.01 -0.24 14.04
N PHE A 295 17.71 -0.18 12.89
CA PHE A 295 19.07 0.38 12.82
C PHE A 295 19.19 1.66 12.00
N ALA A 296 18.35 1.88 10.98
CA ALA A 296 18.43 3.06 10.11
C ALA A 296 17.43 4.16 10.48
N GLY A 297 16.39 3.84 11.24
CA GLY A 297 15.30 4.78 11.59
C GLY A 297 15.57 5.67 12.80
N GLY A 298 16.68 5.50 13.52
CA GLY A 298 16.99 6.25 14.73
C GLY A 298 15.84 6.20 15.76
N VAL A 299 15.63 7.31 16.48
CA VAL A 299 14.56 7.41 17.50
C VAL A 299 13.15 7.25 16.89
N ARG A 300 12.98 7.59 15.63
CA ARG A 300 11.67 7.58 14.95
C ARG A 300 11.38 6.33 14.10
N GLY A 301 12.34 5.39 13.98
CA GLY A 301 12.18 4.09 13.29
C GLY A 301 11.61 4.13 11.87
N VAL A 302 10.53 4.87 11.68
CA VAL A 302 9.80 4.99 10.42
C VAL A 302 10.59 5.71 9.32
N ASP A 303 11.51 6.58 9.69
CA ASP A 303 12.27 7.40 8.72
C ASP A 303 13.22 6.54 7.87
N GLY A 304 13.91 5.58 8.49
CA GLY A 304 14.75 4.62 7.78
C GLY A 304 13.94 3.70 6.87
N VAL A 305 12.75 3.31 7.32
CA VAL A 305 11.87 2.43 6.54
C VAL A 305 11.33 3.15 5.30
N ARG A 306 10.99 4.43 5.41
CA ARG A 306 10.51 5.25 4.26
C ARG A 306 11.56 5.38 3.15
N GLN A 307 12.84 5.44 3.50
CA GLN A 307 13.93 5.48 2.52
C GLN A 307 13.96 4.25 1.61
N LEU A 308 13.49 3.08 2.08
CA LEU A 308 13.34 1.89 1.25
C LEU A 308 12.41 2.12 0.06
N SER A 309 11.32 2.84 0.27
CA SER A 309 10.38 3.17 -0.80
C SER A 309 11.04 4.00 -1.90
N ALA A 310 11.81 5.01 -1.54
CA ALA A 310 12.53 5.85 -2.49
C ALA A 310 13.58 5.05 -3.29
N LEU A 311 14.35 4.19 -2.63
CA LEU A 311 15.34 3.32 -3.28
C LEU A 311 14.67 2.35 -4.26
N GLY A 312 13.62 1.68 -3.83
CA GLY A 312 12.88 0.73 -4.67
C GLY A 312 12.26 1.40 -5.89
N ALA A 313 11.65 2.57 -5.70
CA ALA A 313 11.04 3.34 -6.79
C ALA A 313 12.06 3.80 -7.81
N THR A 314 13.25 4.23 -7.40
CA THR A 314 14.32 4.63 -8.33
C THR A 314 14.66 3.50 -9.29
N VAL A 315 14.72 2.27 -8.77
CA VAL A 315 15.01 1.07 -9.57
C VAL A 315 13.85 0.71 -10.51
N THR A 316 12.62 0.79 -10.03
CA THR A 316 11.42 0.39 -10.79
C THR A 316 10.94 1.46 -11.77
N PHE A 317 11.30 2.72 -11.55
CA PHE A 317 10.81 3.86 -12.33
C PHE A 317 11.03 3.72 -13.82
N LEU A 318 12.20 3.22 -14.24
CA LEU A 318 12.49 3.01 -15.66
C LEU A 318 11.50 2.01 -16.29
N VAL A 319 11.23 0.91 -15.61
CA VAL A 319 10.28 -0.10 -16.09
C VAL A 319 8.88 0.47 -16.14
N PHE A 320 8.49 1.26 -15.12
CA PHE A 320 7.20 1.95 -15.07
C PHE A 320 7.01 2.91 -16.25
N VAL A 321 8.01 3.72 -16.59
CA VAL A 321 7.96 4.64 -17.75
C VAL A 321 7.84 3.87 -19.07
N LEU A 322 8.58 2.77 -19.22
CA LEU A 322 8.46 1.91 -20.40
C LEU A 322 7.08 1.25 -20.51
N GLN A 323 6.49 0.84 -19.38
CA GLN A 323 5.13 0.30 -19.36
C GLN A 323 4.09 1.36 -19.73
N LEU A 324 4.22 2.58 -19.22
CA LEU A 324 3.35 3.70 -19.58
C LEU A 324 3.45 4.03 -21.08
N ALA A 325 4.66 4.13 -21.61
CA ALA A 325 4.89 4.34 -23.05
C ALA A 325 4.30 3.21 -23.89
N SER A 326 4.41 1.97 -23.43
CA SER A 326 3.84 0.78 -24.06
C SER A 326 2.31 0.84 -24.08
N PHE A 327 1.70 1.20 -22.97
CA PHE A 327 0.26 1.40 -22.88
C PHE A 327 -0.23 2.49 -23.83
N MET A 328 0.39 3.67 -23.82
CA MET A 328 0.03 4.78 -24.70
C MET A 328 0.13 4.37 -26.18
N LYS A 329 1.21 3.70 -26.56
CA LYS A 329 1.39 3.21 -27.94
C LYS A 329 0.32 2.19 -28.34
N THR A 330 -0.06 1.28 -27.44
CA THR A 330 -1.13 0.30 -27.68
C THR A 330 -2.47 0.99 -27.82
N PHE A 331 -2.78 1.92 -26.91
CA PHE A 331 -4.05 2.63 -26.86
C PHE A 331 -4.32 3.47 -28.12
N PHE A 332 -3.29 4.19 -28.62
CA PHE A 332 -3.44 5.04 -29.80
C PHE A 332 -3.22 4.31 -31.14
N ASN A 333 -2.75 3.07 -31.13
CA ASN A 333 -2.49 2.30 -32.36
C ASN A 333 -3.39 1.06 -32.43
N LYS A 334 -4.50 1.18 -33.18
CA LYS A 334 -5.50 0.11 -33.35
C LYS A 334 -4.91 -1.23 -33.85
N LYS A 335 -3.83 -1.20 -34.66
CA LYS A 335 -3.19 -2.42 -35.15
C LYS A 335 -2.49 -3.16 -34.00
N ILE A 336 -1.73 -2.45 -33.19
CA ILE A 336 -1.03 -3.02 -32.03
C ILE A 336 -2.04 -3.47 -30.97
N SER A 337 -3.16 -2.74 -30.81
CA SER A 337 -4.24 -3.15 -29.91
C SER A 337 -4.83 -4.51 -30.30
N ARG A 338 -5.14 -4.72 -31.57
CA ARG A 338 -5.66 -6.00 -32.08
C ARG A 338 -4.64 -7.15 -31.96
N GLU A 339 -3.36 -6.89 -32.23
CA GLU A 339 -2.30 -7.88 -32.01
C GLU A 339 -2.18 -8.26 -30.54
N ALA A 340 -2.31 -7.30 -29.64
CA ALA A 340 -2.27 -7.56 -28.19
C ALA A 340 -3.51 -8.32 -27.69
N GLU A 341 -4.68 -8.06 -28.26
CA GLU A 341 -5.92 -8.79 -28.00
C GLU A 341 -5.82 -10.25 -28.44
N TYR A 342 -5.26 -10.47 -29.62
CA TYR A 342 -5.01 -11.81 -30.16
C TYR A 342 -3.99 -12.59 -29.32
N ASP A 343 -2.87 -11.97 -28.96
CA ASP A 343 -1.83 -12.58 -28.10
C ASP A 343 -2.38 -12.90 -26.68
N ALA A 344 -3.41 -12.18 -26.22
CA ALA A 344 -4.08 -12.43 -24.95
C ALA A 344 -5.15 -13.54 -25.02
N GLY A 345 -5.39 -14.13 -26.19
CA GLY A 345 -6.41 -15.17 -26.38
C GLY A 345 -7.84 -14.64 -26.30
N ILE A 346 -8.03 -13.35 -26.49
CA ILE A 346 -9.35 -12.72 -26.56
C ILE A 346 -9.83 -12.90 -28.00
N ASP A 347 -10.77 -13.83 -28.21
CA ASP A 347 -11.38 -14.06 -29.51
C ASP A 347 -12.12 -12.80 -30.00
N VAL A 348 -11.55 -12.13 -30.98
CA VAL A 348 -12.13 -10.95 -31.69
C VAL A 348 -13.24 -11.37 -32.66
N VAL A 349 -13.81 -12.56 -32.50
CA VAL A 349 -14.80 -13.14 -33.45
C VAL A 349 -16.20 -12.51 -33.34
N ALA A 350 -16.46 -11.66 -32.37
CA ALA A 350 -17.83 -11.20 -32.08
C ALA A 350 -18.30 -9.93 -32.82
N GLU A 351 -17.47 -9.24 -33.59
CA GLU A 351 -17.89 -7.99 -34.28
C GLU A 351 -18.00 -8.10 -35.83
N SER A 352 -17.57 -9.18 -36.45
CA SER A 352 -17.70 -9.31 -37.91
C SER A 352 -19.06 -9.88 -38.37
N GLU A 353 -19.94 -10.30 -37.48
CA GLU A 353 -21.27 -10.84 -37.81
C GLU A 353 -22.44 -9.88 -37.53
N LYS A 354 -22.16 -8.63 -37.16
CA LYS A 354 -23.20 -7.57 -37.00
C LYS A 354 -22.95 -6.38 -37.93
N GLY A 355 -22.63 -6.66 -39.18
CA GLY A 355 -22.61 -5.68 -40.25
C GLY A 355 -23.65 -6.00 -41.31
#